data_ff3f216287238cf2b65486667fce74cd
#
_entry.id   ff3f216287238cf2b65486667fce74cd
#
_cell.length_a   1.000
_cell.length_b   1.000
_cell.length_c   1.000
_cell.angle_alpha   90.00
_cell.angle_beta   90.00
_cell.angle_gamma   90.00
#
_symmetry.space_group_name_H-M   'P 1'
#
loop_
_entity.id
_entity.type
_entity.pdbx_description
1 polymer ?
#
loop_
_entity_poly.entity_id
_entity_poly.type
_entity_poly.pdbx_seq_one_letter_code
_entity_poly.pdbx_strand_id
1 'polypeptide(L)'
;MAGVGLVLGGVQLLVQEPVVRAEDFGSTTAEVPVSSSVTVPDVAGLAWAVPGAVSAVAHAPTPVPPAAVTLAGVAAEVVAVGVLPSGELQLPEDPSRVGWWAAGAVPGQGEGTVVLAGHMDGLRRDGAMSALLDVASGDVVSLEDSRGGAHEYRVVERSTTPQESLDPSLFTTDGAHRLVLVTCGGTYDAATGRYSENIVVVAEPVA
;
A
#
# COMPACT_ATOMS: atom_id res chain seq x y z
N MET A 1 22.66 68.76 -16.39
CA MET A 1 23.01 67.57 -15.56
C MET A 1 21.96 66.50 -15.76
N ALA A 2 22.26 65.48 -16.55
CA ALA A 2 21.33 64.39 -16.85
C ALA A 2 21.60 63.21 -15.88
N GLY A 3 20.59 62.89 -15.07
CA GLY A 3 20.64 61.72 -14.15
C GLY A 3 20.30 60.46 -14.89
N VAL A 4 21.25 59.51 -14.96
CA VAL A 4 21.06 58.17 -15.49
C VAL A 4 20.50 57.34 -14.37
N GLY A 5 19.21 56.95 -14.45
CA GLY A 5 18.60 55.99 -13.55
C GLY A 5 19.00 54.54 -13.93
N LEU A 6 19.71 53.86 -13.05
CA LEU A 6 20.06 52.45 -13.19
C LEU A 6 18.84 51.59 -12.78
N VAL A 7 18.18 50.94 -13.75
CA VAL A 7 17.15 49.95 -13.49
C VAL A 7 17.84 48.62 -13.23
N LEU A 8 17.92 48.22 -11.96
CA LEU A 8 18.31 46.87 -11.56
C LEU A 8 17.15 45.91 -11.84
N GLY A 9 17.21 45.21 -12.97
CA GLY A 9 16.32 44.08 -13.26
C GLY A 9 16.63 42.91 -12.33
N GLY A 10 15.82 42.74 -11.31
CA GLY A 10 15.87 41.53 -10.45
C GLY A 10 15.46 40.31 -11.27
N VAL A 11 16.38 39.41 -11.56
CA VAL A 11 16.07 38.08 -12.06
C VAL A 11 15.48 37.31 -10.89
N GLN A 12 14.17 37.15 -10.89
CA GLN A 12 13.48 36.30 -9.95
C GLN A 12 13.72 34.85 -10.40
N LEU A 13 14.64 34.12 -9.75
CA LEU A 13 14.78 32.71 -9.93
C LEU A 13 13.50 32.06 -9.35
N LEU A 14 12.66 31.55 -10.23
CA LEU A 14 11.58 30.65 -9.86
C LEU A 14 12.24 29.36 -9.41
N VAL A 15 12.32 29.14 -8.10
CA VAL A 15 12.67 27.86 -7.53
C VAL A 15 11.49 26.94 -7.83
N GLN A 16 11.65 26.06 -8.82
CA GLN A 16 10.67 24.99 -9.05
C GLN A 16 10.80 23.99 -7.91
N GLU A 17 9.70 23.79 -7.20
CA GLU A 17 9.60 22.74 -6.19
C GLU A 17 9.72 21.37 -6.86
N PRO A 18 10.44 20.41 -6.28
CA PRO A 18 10.55 19.08 -6.84
C PRO A 18 9.17 18.41 -6.87
N VAL A 19 8.79 17.88 -8.02
CA VAL A 19 7.53 17.13 -8.21
C VAL A 19 7.88 15.67 -8.44
N VAL A 20 7.39 14.81 -7.58
CA VAL A 20 7.56 13.34 -7.67
C VAL A 20 6.28 12.74 -8.18
N ARG A 21 6.27 12.25 -9.40
CA ARG A 21 5.10 11.62 -10.05
C ARG A 21 5.48 10.38 -10.81
N ALA A 22 4.53 9.44 -10.86
CA ALA A 22 4.54 8.28 -11.71
C ALA A 22 3.21 8.25 -12.49
N GLU A 23 3.19 7.60 -13.65
CA GLU A 23 1.95 7.46 -14.43
C GLU A 23 1.05 6.41 -13.78
N ASP A 24 -0.24 6.75 -13.60
CA ASP A 24 -1.23 5.85 -13.05
C ASP A 24 -1.63 4.78 -14.08
N PHE A 25 -1.96 3.57 -13.63
CA PHE A 25 -2.46 2.48 -14.46
C PHE A 25 -3.39 1.56 -13.66
N GLY A 26 -4.21 0.77 -14.36
CA GLY A 26 -5.03 -0.29 -13.74
C GLY A 26 -6.28 0.17 -13.02
N SER A 27 -6.75 1.41 -13.24
CA SER A 27 -7.98 1.92 -12.60
C SER A 27 -9.17 0.99 -12.91
N THR A 28 -9.47 0.08 -12.00
CA THR A 28 -10.66 -0.74 -12.05
C THR A 28 -11.78 0.02 -11.37
N THR A 29 -12.65 0.65 -12.16
CA THR A 29 -13.99 1.00 -11.67
C THR A 29 -14.71 -0.32 -11.44
N ALA A 30 -14.61 -0.90 -10.28
CA ALA A 30 -15.42 -2.05 -9.90
C ALA A 30 -16.86 -1.56 -9.74
N GLU A 31 -17.65 -1.68 -10.79
CA GLU A 31 -19.10 -1.77 -10.65
C GLU A 31 -19.38 -2.99 -9.77
N VAL A 32 -19.78 -2.73 -8.53
CA VAL A 32 -20.27 -3.77 -7.62
C VAL A 32 -21.58 -4.29 -8.23
N PRO A 33 -21.63 -5.54 -8.72
CA PRO A 33 -22.92 -6.10 -9.15
C PRO A 33 -23.77 -6.26 -7.89
N VAL A 34 -24.89 -5.54 -7.85
CA VAL A 34 -25.93 -5.73 -6.83
C VAL A 34 -26.41 -7.17 -6.95
N SER A 35 -25.97 -8.01 -6.01
CA SER A 35 -26.31 -9.43 -5.98
C SER A 35 -27.81 -9.58 -5.76
N SER A 36 -28.47 -10.10 -6.78
CA SER A 36 -29.87 -10.51 -6.71
C SER A 36 -30.03 -11.56 -5.63
N SER A 37 -30.96 -11.34 -4.73
CA SER A 37 -31.38 -12.25 -3.68
C SER A 37 -31.69 -13.64 -4.24
N VAL A 38 -30.87 -14.62 -3.91
CA VAL A 38 -31.15 -16.05 -4.12
C VAL A 38 -32.11 -16.50 -3.04
N THR A 39 -33.32 -16.83 -3.43
CA THR A 39 -34.31 -17.50 -2.60
C THR A 39 -33.83 -18.93 -2.36
N VAL A 40 -33.46 -19.26 -1.13
CA VAL A 40 -33.11 -20.62 -0.72
C VAL A 40 -34.40 -21.42 -0.58
N PRO A 41 -34.59 -22.57 -1.26
CA PRO A 41 -35.72 -23.43 -1.02
C PRO A 41 -35.53 -24.12 0.34
N ASP A 42 -36.61 -24.11 1.13
CA ASP A 42 -36.73 -24.81 2.41
C ASP A 42 -36.63 -26.34 2.19
N VAL A 43 -35.53 -26.93 2.62
CA VAL A 43 -35.37 -28.39 2.72
C VAL A 43 -35.46 -28.80 4.18
N ALA A 44 -36.69 -28.82 4.70
CA ALA A 44 -36.99 -29.50 5.94
C ALA A 44 -36.95 -31.00 5.70
N GLY A 45 -36.06 -31.67 6.39
CA GLY A 45 -36.10 -33.11 6.66
C GLY A 45 -35.30 -34.02 5.74
N LEU A 46 -34.08 -34.37 6.19
CA LEU A 46 -33.50 -35.70 6.13
C LEU A 46 -32.27 -35.71 7.05
N ALA A 47 -32.51 -36.05 8.33
CA ALA A 47 -31.43 -36.35 9.27
C ALA A 47 -30.83 -37.73 8.93
N TRP A 48 -29.63 -37.75 8.37
CA TRP A 48 -28.76 -38.93 8.36
C TRP A 48 -27.59 -38.63 9.30
N ALA A 49 -27.71 -39.19 10.51
CA ALA A 49 -26.57 -39.24 11.41
C ALA A 49 -25.53 -40.22 10.85
N VAL A 50 -24.39 -39.69 10.39
CA VAL A 50 -23.20 -40.49 10.12
C VAL A 50 -22.38 -40.53 11.41
N PRO A 51 -22.23 -41.69 12.09
CA PRO A 51 -21.35 -41.80 13.24
C PRO A 51 -19.90 -41.90 12.74
N GLY A 52 -19.03 -40.99 13.18
CA GLY A 52 -17.59 -41.20 13.13
C GLY A 52 -16.74 -40.30 12.23
N ALA A 53 -17.25 -39.17 11.76
CA ALA A 53 -16.36 -38.15 11.23
C ALA A 53 -15.79 -37.32 12.41
N VAL A 54 -14.62 -37.70 12.93
CA VAL A 54 -13.78 -36.77 13.67
C VAL A 54 -13.39 -35.65 12.67
N SER A 55 -14.13 -34.55 12.71
CA SER A 55 -13.68 -33.33 12.06
C SER A 55 -12.32 -33.02 12.64
N ALA A 56 -11.27 -33.30 11.87
CA ALA A 56 -9.99 -32.65 12.09
C ALA A 56 -10.27 -31.16 12.02
N VAL A 57 -10.29 -30.48 13.15
CA VAL A 57 -10.28 -29.02 13.21
C VAL A 57 -8.96 -28.64 12.53
N ALA A 58 -9.05 -28.32 11.25
CA ALA A 58 -7.94 -27.71 10.56
C ALA A 58 -7.60 -26.47 11.38
N HIS A 59 -6.50 -26.53 12.12
CA HIS A 59 -5.95 -25.34 12.75
C HIS A 59 -5.64 -24.39 11.61
N ALA A 60 -6.39 -23.29 11.55
CA ALA A 60 -6.00 -22.17 10.66
C ALA A 60 -4.54 -21.85 10.99
N PRO A 61 -3.66 -21.78 9.97
CA PRO A 61 -2.25 -21.47 10.22
C PRO A 61 -2.17 -20.18 11.01
N THR A 62 -1.35 -20.17 12.07
CA THR A 62 -1.14 -18.98 12.87
C THR A 62 -0.61 -17.88 11.95
N PRO A 63 -1.25 -16.71 11.89
CA PRO A 63 -0.84 -15.59 11.05
C PRO A 63 0.65 -15.25 11.30
N VAL A 64 1.42 -15.09 10.22
CA VAL A 64 2.86 -14.83 10.27
C VAL A 64 3.12 -13.43 9.70
N PRO A 65 3.60 -12.47 10.51
CA PRO A 65 3.84 -11.11 10.05
C PRO A 65 4.93 -11.07 8.97
N PRO A 66 4.88 -10.10 8.03
CA PRO A 66 5.95 -9.87 7.07
C PRO A 66 7.21 -9.37 7.79
N ALA A 67 8.38 -9.76 7.29
CA ALA A 67 9.70 -9.38 7.81
C ALA A 67 10.52 -8.62 6.77
N ALA A 68 10.33 -8.89 5.48
CA ALA A 68 11.01 -8.20 4.39
C ALA A 68 10.11 -8.05 3.17
N VAL A 69 10.37 -7.01 2.37
CA VAL A 69 9.75 -6.78 1.06
C VAL A 69 10.82 -6.58 0.01
N THR A 70 10.62 -7.15 -1.18
CA THR A 70 11.43 -6.86 -2.37
C THR A 70 10.52 -6.35 -3.48
N LEU A 71 10.85 -5.17 -4.01
CA LEU A 71 10.08 -4.45 -5.02
C LEU A 71 11.03 -3.74 -5.98
N ALA A 72 10.87 -3.91 -7.30
CA ALA A 72 11.70 -3.29 -8.34
C ALA A 72 13.21 -3.39 -8.06
N GLY A 73 13.66 -4.51 -7.48
CA GLY A 73 15.07 -4.74 -7.12
C GLY A 73 15.53 -4.09 -5.81
N VAL A 74 14.67 -3.37 -5.11
CA VAL A 74 14.94 -2.81 -3.79
C VAL A 74 14.41 -3.77 -2.73
N ALA A 75 15.27 -4.17 -1.79
CA ALA A 75 14.90 -4.98 -0.63
C ALA A 75 14.91 -4.10 0.63
N ALA A 76 13.86 -4.22 1.46
CA ALA A 76 13.73 -3.48 2.70
C ALA A 76 13.19 -4.36 3.84
N GLU A 77 13.65 -4.09 5.06
CA GLU A 77 13.10 -4.69 6.27
C GLU A 77 11.69 -4.14 6.54
N VAL A 78 10.79 -5.04 6.92
CA VAL A 78 9.41 -4.67 7.29
C VAL A 78 9.25 -4.73 8.80
N VAL A 79 8.70 -3.66 9.39
CA VAL A 79 8.42 -3.56 10.82
C VAL A 79 6.95 -3.29 11.07
N ALA A 80 6.40 -3.86 12.14
CA ALA A 80 5.01 -3.62 12.51
C ALA A 80 4.81 -2.17 12.98
N VAL A 81 3.77 -1.52 12.47
CA VAL A 81 3.40 -0.14 12.83
C VAL A 81 1.91 -0.05 13.18
N GLY A 82 1.57 0.95 14.00
CA GLY A 82 0.21 1.27 14.38
C GLY A 82 -0.31 2.54 13.69
N VAL A 83 -1.51 2.95 14.10
CA VAL A 83 -2.13 4.22 13.71
C VAL A 83 -1.98 5.21 14.86
N LEU A 84 -1.56 6.42 14.54
CA LEU A 84 -1.45 7.52 15.49
C LEU A 84 -2.85 8.01 15.91
N PRO A 85 -2.98 8.73 17.04
CA PRO A 85 -4.25 9.34 17.44
C PRO A 85 -4.83 10.32 16.41
N SER A 86 -3.99 10.85 15.51
CA SER A 86 -4.40 11.67 14.36
C SER A 86 -5.11 10.90 13.25
N GLY A 87 -5.07 9.56 13.28
CA GLY A 87 -5.55 8.67 12.20
C GLY A 87 -4.51 8.33 11.14
N GLU A 88 -3.32 8.92 11.23
CA GLU A 88 -2.22 8.64 10.29
C GLU A 88 -1.50 7.34 10.64
N LEU A 89 -1.06 6.58 9.63
CA LEU A 89 -0.22 5.42 9.83
C LEU A 89 1.17 5.87 10.32
N GLN A 90 1.64 5.27 11.41
CA GLN A 90 2.98 5.53 11.91
C GLN A 90 4.01 4.95 10.96
N LEU A 91 4.87 5.79 10.38
CA LEU A 91 5.98 5.33 9.55
C LEU A 91 7.24 5.06 10.39
N PRO A 92 8.11 4.11 9.98
CA PRO A 92 9.42 3.93 10.60
C PRO A 92 10.25 5.22 10.50
N GLU A 93 11.05 5.53 11.52
CA GLU A 93 11.96 6.70 11.48
C GLU A 93 13.08 6.51 10.44
N ASP A 94 13.50 5.27 10.22
CA ASP A 94 14.51 4.92 9.22
C ASP A 94 13.85 4.81 7.84
N PRO A 95 14.18 5.69 6.88
CA PRO A 95 13.58 5.67 5.55
C PRO A 95 13.92 4.42 4.71
N SER A 96 14.92 3.65 5.12
CA SER A 96 15.25 2.37 4.48
C SER A 96 14.35 1.21 4.92
N ARG A 97 13.49 1.43 5.93
CA ARG A 97 12.53 0.46 6.45
C ARG A 97 11.13 0.75 5.97
N VAL A 98 10.31 -0.29 5.96
CA VAL A 98 8.90 -0.25 5.57
C VAL A 98 8.03 -0.62 6.76
N GLY A 99 6.98 0.15 7.01
CA GLY A 99 5.98 -0.15 8.03
C GLY A 99 4.90 -1.08 7.50
N TRP A 100 4.58 -2.13 8.22
CA TRP A 100 3.40 -2.95 8.00
C TRP A 100 2.31 -2.59 9.01
N TRP A 101 1.10 -2.27 8.53
CA TRP A 101 -0.05 -2.01 9.39
C TRP A 101 -0.47 -3.28 10.12
N ALA A 102 -0.11 -3.36 11.42
CA ALA A 102 -0.24 -4.58 12.22
C ALA A 102 -1.69 -5.01 12.53
N ALA A 103 -2.67 -4.13 12.31
CA ALA A 103 -4.09 -4.47 12.43
C ALA A 103 -4.69 -5.04 11.12
N GLY A 104 -3.94 -5.02 10.01
CA GLY A 104 -4.33 -5.58 8.72
C GLY A 104 -4.04 -7.07 8.59
N ALA A 105 -4.24 -7.57 7.37
CA ALA A 105 -3.93 -8.95 7.03
C ALA A 105 -2.41 -9.21 7.06
N VAL A 106 -2.03 -10.48 7.13
CA VAL A 106 -0.64 -10.95 6.96
C VAL A 106 -0.50 -11.68 5.61
N PRO A 107 0.73 -11.78 5.07
CA PRO A 107 0.98 -12.51 3.83
C PRO A 107 0.43 -13.95 3.88
N GLY A 108 -0.15 -14.41 2.77
CA GLY A 108 -0.68 -15.77 2.65
C GLY A 108 -2.02 -16.03 3.35
N GLN A 109 -2.67 -15.01 3.92
CA GLN A 109 -4.06 -15.13 4.36
C GLN A 109 -5.02 -15.26 3.16
N GLY A 110 -6.21 -15.82 3.40
CA GLY A 110 -7.24 -15.97 2.35
C GLY A 110 -8.04 -14.70 2.07
N GLU A 111 -7.98 -13.70 2.97
CA GLU A 111 -8.78 -12.46 2.90
C GLU A 111 -8.07 -11.28 3.56
N GLY A 112 -8.55 -10.08 3.27
CA GLY A 112 -8.07 -8.83 3.84
C GLY A 112 -6.84 -8.26 3.15
N THR A 113 -6.46 -7.04 3.52
CA THR A 113 -5.37 -6.28 2.90
C THR A 113 -4.13 -6.28 3.76
N VAL A 114 -2.99 -6.70 3.19
CA VAL A 114 -1.66 -6.42 3.72
C VAL A 114 -1.30 -5.00 3.31
N VAL A 115 -1.15 -4.08 4.27
CA VAL A 115 -0.79 -2.68 3.96
C VAL A 115 0.63 -2.43 4.39
N LEU A 116 1.46 -2.01 3.43
CA LEU A 116 2.82 -1.55 3.64
C LEU A 116 2.93 -0.06 3.32
N ALA A 117 3.60 0.70 4.18
CA ALA A 117 3.85 2.12 3.94
C ALA A 117 5.27 2.50 4.34
N GLY A 118 5.86 3.45 3.63
CA GLY A 118 7.21 3.90 3.91
C GLY A 118 7.54 5.22 3.22
N HIS A 119 8.74 5.72 3.50
CA HIS A 119 9.19 7.00 2.98
C HIS A 119 9.57 6.92 1.50
N MET A 120 9.23 8.00 0.78
CA MET A 120 9.68 8.24 -0.60
C MET A 120 11.15 8.60 -0.63
N ASP A 121 11.58 9.44 0.29
CA ASP A 121 12.95 9.94 0.39
C ASP A 121 13.44 10.01 1.83
N GLY A 122 14.74 10.14 1.99
CA GLY A 122 15.40 10.43 3.25
C GLY A 122 16.44 11.54 3.05
N LEU A 123 16.97 12.09 4.14
CA LEU A 123 17.89 13.24 4.13
C LEU A 123 19.11 13.12 3.18
N ARG A 124 19.45 11.92 2.70
CA ARG A 124 20.61 11.64 1.83
C ARG A 124 20.44 10.44 0.90
N ARG A 125 19.30 9.78 0.89
CA ARG A 125 19.01 8.59 0.08
C ARG A 125 17.54 8.58 -0.27
N ASP A 126 17.21 7.93 -1.37
CA ASP A 126 15.85 7.57 -1.67
C ASP A 126 15.34 6.62 -0.58
N GLY A 127 14.12 6.84 -0.08
CA GLY A 127 13.47 5.92 0.85
C GLY A 127 13.14 4.59 0.16
N ALA A 128 12.93 3.54 0.95
CA ALA A 128 12.65 2.20 0.42
C ALA A 128 11.44 2.17 -0.52
N MET A 129 10.46 3.05 -0.30
CA MET A 129 9.25 3.12 -1.13
C MET A 129 9.38 4.03 -2.36
N SER A 130 10.55 4.65 -2.61
CA SER A 130 10.82 5.32 -3.90
C SER A 130 10.70 4.34 -5.09
N ALA A 131 10.94 3.05 -4.85
CA ALA A 131 10.74 1.97 -5.81
C ALA A 131 9.32 1.91 -6.41
N LEU A 132 8.29 2.48 -5.73
CA LEU A 132 6.92 2.55 -6.25
C LEU A 132 6.79 3.41 -7.52
N LEU A 133 7.75 4.30 -7.78
CA LEU A 133 7.79 5.10 -9.00
C LEU A 133 8.13 4.24 -10.24
N ASP A 134 8.91 3.19 -10.05
CA ASP A 134 9.46 2.38 -11.13
C ASP A 134 8.64 1.12 -11.44
N VAL A 135 7.62 0.79 -10.60
CA VAL A 135 6.80 -0.41 -10.83
C VAL A 135 5.89 -0.24 -12.05
N ALA A 136 5.68 -1.34 -12.76
CA ALA A 136 4.73 -1.46 -13.86
C ALA A 136 3.67 -2.53 -13.57
N SER A 137 2.56 -2.49 -14.31
CA SER A 137 1.56 -3.55 -14.26
C SER A 137 2.18 -4.90 -14.63
N GLY A 138 1.94 -5.90 -13.82
CA GLY A 138 2.49 -7.25 -13.98
C GLY A 138 3.79 -7.52 -13.22
N ASP A 139 4.45 -6.49 -12.69
CA ASP A 139 5.64 -6.68 -11.84
C ASP A 139 5.30 -7.49 -10.60
N VAL A 140 6.29 -8.17 -10.04
CA VAL A 140 6.12 -9.01 -8.86
C VAL A 140 6.75 -8.33 -7.64
N VAL A 141 5.96 -8.22 -6.59
CA VAL A 141 6.39 -7.87 -5.24
C VAL A 141 6.52 -9.14 -4.42
N SER A 142 7.67 -9.36 -3.81
CA SER A 142 7.89 -10.51 -2.91
C SER A 142 7.89 -10.04 -1.46
N LEU A 143 7.06 -10.66 -0.62
CA LEU A 143 7.11 -10.52 0.83
C LEU A 143 7.70 -11.79 1.44
N GLU A 144 8.69 -11.62 2.29
CA GLU A 144 9.16 -12.70 3.16
C GLU A 144 8.51 -12.55 4.54
N ASP A 145 7.91 -13.62 5.05
CA ASP A 145 7.37 -13.63 6.39
C ASP A 145 8.45 -13.91 7.44
N SER A 146 8.13 -13.71 8.71
CA SER A 146 9.08 -13.87 9.82
C SER A 146 9.54 -15.32 10.07
N ARG A 147 9.02 -16.30 9.31
CA ARG A 147 9.47 -17.70 9.30
C ARG A 147 10.24 -18.06 8.04
N GLY A 148 10.48 -17.10 7.14
CA GLY A 148 11.19 -17.28 5.87
C GLY A 148 10.29 -17.81 4.74
N GLY A 149 8.97 -17.78 4.89
CA GLY A 149 8.01 -18.09 3.82
C GLY A 149 7.95 -16.93 2.83
N ALA A 150 8.05 -17.23 1.52
CA ALA A 150 7.92 -16.23 0.46
C ALA A 150 6.48 -16.18 -0.07
N HIS A 151 5.96 -14.96 -0.24
CA HIS A 151 4.63 -14.67 -0.75
C HIS A 151 4.75 -13.67 -1.90
N GLU A 152 4.33 -14.06 -3.08
CA GLU A 152 4.43 -13.23 -4.27
C GLU A 152 3.10 -12.55 -4.60
N TYR A 153 3.17 -11.28 -5.00
CA TYR A 153 2.04 -10.46 -5.40
C TYR A 153 2.34 -9.79 -6.74
N ARG A 154 1.39 -9.84 -7.66
CA ARG A 154 1.48 -9.19 -8.98
C ARG A 154 0.83 -7.84 -8.94
N VAL A 155 1.56 -6.81 -9.31
CA VAL A 155 1.06 -5.43 -9.41
C VAL A 155 -0.03 -5.35 -10.47
N VAL A 156 -1.20 -4.83 -10.09
CA VAL A 156 -2.36 -4.65 -10.96
C VAL A 156 -2.75 -3.19 -11.15
N GLU A 157 -2.45 -2.34 -10.16
CA GLU A 157 -2.82 -0.93 -10.19
C GLU A 157 -1.76 -0.05 -9.55
N ARG A 158 -1.53 1.13 -10.10
CA ARG A 158 -0.90 2.27 -9.44
C ARG A 158 -1.74 3.51 -9.65
N SER A 159 -2.06 4.19 -8.57
CA SER A 159 -2.87 5.41 -8.55
C SER A 159 -2.23 6.48 -7.68
N THR A 160 -2.50 7.74 -8.01
CA THR A 160 -2.08 8.91 -7.26
C THR A 160 -3.30 9.60 -6.68
N THR A 161 -3.29 9.86 -5.38
CA THR A 161 -4.41 10.49 -4.67
C THR A 161 -3.91 11.67 -3.83
N PRO A 162 -4.73 12.72 -3.61
CA PRO A 162 -4.37 13.77 -2.65
C PRO A 162 -4.01 13.19 -1.28
N GLN A 163 -3.05 13.79 -0.59
CA GLN A 163 -2.52 13.25 0.67
C GLN A 163 -3.61 12.99 1.73
N GLU A 164 -4.65 13.84 1.77
CA GLU A 164 -5.75 13.75 2.75
C GLU A 164 -6.90 12.84 2.30
N SER A 165 -6.80 12.22 1.09
CA SER A 165 -7.90 11.50 0.44
C SER A 165 -7.58 10.02 0.21
N LEU A 166 -6.79 9.42 1.11
CA LEU A 166 -6.51 7.98 1.03
C LEU A 166 -7.80 7.19 1.31
N ASP A 167 -8.17 6.30 0.37
CA ASP A 167 -9.40 5.51 0.47
C ASP A 167 -9.36 4.56 1.67
N PRO A 168 -10.30 4.68 2.64
CA PRO A 168 -10.37 3.76 3.77
C PRO A 168 -10.55 2.28 3.39
N SER A 169 -11.09 1.99 2.20
CA SER A 169 -11.24 0.61 1.71
C SER A 169 -9.90 -0.11 1.47
N LEU A 170 -8.79 0.64 1.41
CA LEU A 170 -7.44 0.07 1.37
C LEU A 170 -7.04 -0.59 2.69
N PHE A 171 -7.72 -0.25 3.79
CA PHE A 171 -7.43 -0.71 5.15
C PHE A 171 -8.52 -1.68 5.64
N THR A 172 -8.78 -2.75 4.89
CA THR A 172 -9.78 -3.75 5.26
C THR A 172 -9.14 -5.05 5.73
N THR A 173 -9.80 -5.72 6.68
CA THR A 173 -9.41 -7.05 7.17
C THR A 173 -10.23 -8.18 6.54
N ASP A 174 -11.17 -7.85 5.68
CA ASP A 174 -12.07 -8.75 4.96
C ASP A 174 -11.97 -8.53 3.44
N GLY A 175 -12.75 -9.31 2.67
CA GLY A 175 -12.74 -9.27 1.21
C GLY A 175 -11.55 -10.00 0.58
N ALA A 176 -11.37 -9.86 -0.73
CA ALA A 176 -10.30 -10.54 -1.46
C ALA A 176 -8.93 -10.16 -0.93
N HIS A 177 -8.07 -11.17 -0.72
CA HIS A 177 -6.72 -10.92 -0.24
C HIS A 177 -5.90 -10.12 -1.25
N ARG A 178 -5.22 -9.06 -0.78
CA ARG A 178 -4.36 -8.21 -1.61
C ARG A 178 -3.25 -7.56 -0.79
N LEU A 179 -2.26 -7.06 -1.51
CA LEU A 179 -1.20 -6.22 -0.98
C LEU A 179 -1.42 -4.78 -1.46
N VAL A 180 -1.31 -3.83 -0.55
CA VAL A 180 -1.32 -2.39 -0.84
C VAL A 180 -0.03 -1.78 -0.34
N LEU A 181 0.65 -1.03 -1.21
CA LEU A 181 1.87 -0.29 -0.87
C LEU A 181 1.58 1.19 -1.03
N VAL A 182 1.99 2.00 -0.04
CA VAL A 182 1.70 3.44 0.00
C VAL A 182 2.97 4.21 0.29
N THR A 183 3.17 5.31 -0.44
CA THR A 183 4.21 6.29 -0.17
C THR A 183 3.72 7.70 -0.50
N CYS A 184 4.48 8.71 -0.09
CA CYS A 184 4.22 10.10 -0.46
C CYS A 184 4.57 10.35 -1.93
N GLY A 185 3.93 11.34 -2.56
CA GLY A 185 4.19 11.77 -3.92
C GLY A 185 3.69 13.19 -4.19
N GLY A 186 3.76 13.62 -5.44
CA GLY A 186 3.34 14.96 -5.85
C GLY A 186 4.40 16.03 -5.59
N THR A 187 3.95 17.25 -5.29
CA THR A 187 4.82 18.39 -5.00
C THR A 187 5.26 18.38 -3.54
N TYR A 188 6.56 18.55 -3.31
CA TYR A 188 7.09 18.69 -1.95
C TYR A 188 7.07 20.16 -1.54
N ASP A 189 6.37 20.47 -0.46
CA ASP A 189 6.36 21.79 0.19
C ASP A 189 7.45 21.85 1.27
N ALA A 190 8.51 22.59 1.01
CA ALA A 190 9.61 22.75 1.94
C ALA A 190 9.26 23.52 3.22
N ALA A 191 8.18 24.33 3.21
CA ALA A 191 7.75 25.07 4.39
C ALA A 191 7.03 24.17 5.41
N THR A 192 6.28 23.19 4.93
CA THR A 192 5.55 22.22 5.78
C THR A 192 6.29 20.89 5.92
N GLY A 193 7.26 20.60 5.04
CA GLY A 193 7.96 19.31 4.99
C GLY A 193 7.07 18.16 4.49
N ARG A 194 6.04 18.44 3.71
CA ARG A 194 5.04 17.48 3.27
C ARG A 194 4.92 17.39 1.75
N TYR A 195 4.56 16.22 1.27
CA TYR A 195 4.14 16.00 -0.11
C TYR A 195 2.63 16.25 -0.25
N SER A 196 2.18 16.63 -1.45
CA SER A 196 0.78 16.94 -1.73
C SER A 196 -0.09 15.71 -2.02
N GLU A 197 0.53 14.57 -2.32
CA GLU A 197 -0.15 13.37 -2.82
C GLU A 197 0.39 12.11 -2.15
N ASN A 198 -0.35 11.01 -2.27
CA ASN A 198 0.11 9.65 -2.02
C ASN A 198 0.17 8.88 -3.34
N ILE A 199 1.15 8.01 -3.48
CA ILE A 199 1.23 6.99 -4.52
C ILE A 199 0.80 5.68 -3.88
N VAL A 200 -0.19 5.04 -4.48
CA VAL A 200 -0.76 3.77 -4.03
C VAL A 200 -0.55 2.73 -5.11
N VAL A 201 0.01 1.59 -4.73
CA VAL A 201 0.14 0.41 -5.60
C VAL A 201 -0.66 -0.73 -5.00
N VAL A 202 -1.50 -1.35 -5.82
CA VAL A 202 -2.27 -2.55 -5.46
C VAL A 202 -1.70 -3.75 -6.20
N ALA A 203 -1.52 -4.85 -5.47
CA ALA A 203 -1.04 -6.11 -6.04
C ALA A 203 -1.86 -7.29 -5.50
N GLU A 204 -2.08 -8.28 -6.36
CA GLU A 204 -2.86 -9.48 -6.07
C GLU A 204 -1.94 -10.68 -5.87
N PRO A 205 -2.30 -11.67 -5.04
CA PRO A 205 -1.51 -12.88 -4.84
C PRO A 205 -1.24 -13.59 -6.17
N VAL A 206 -0.01 -14.06 -6.35
CA VAL A 206 0.34 -14.98 -7.45
C VAL A 206 -0.05 -16.39 -7.00
N ALA A 207 -0.87 -17.07 -7.84
CA ALA A 207 -1.37 -18.43 -7.56
C ALA A 207 -0.29 -19.50 -7.72
#